data_fede0d70ea2c2d72b8139c812aff2fba
#
_entry.id   fede0d70ea2c2d72b8139c812aff2fba
#
_cell.length_a   1.000
_cell.length_b   1.000
_cell.length_c   1.000
_cell.angle_alpha   90.00
_cell.angle_beta   90.00
_cell.angle_gamma   90.00
#
_symmetry.space_group_name_H-M   'P 1'
#
loop_
_entity.id
_entity.type
_entity.pdbx_description
1 polymer ?
#
loop_
_entity_poly.entity_id
_entity_poly.type
_entity_poly.pdbx_seq_one_letter_code
_entity_poly.pdbx_strand_id
1 'polypeptide(L)'
;MLLATSVAKEEFLMKKVLLGLAVSVLLSLPVLAALKVGDKAPDFSARASLAGKEFNFSLESALKKGPVVVYFYPSAYTKGCDLEAHTFSVEKDKFDAAGATIIGVSGDSIARLNVFSADPEYCAGKFPVASDANLAIAASYNLTTTAVKPGQADVRGIAIDHDFIERTTFVIGKDHKIIATLSSKDDHIAPDEHVQKALAIVQQLASK
;
A
#
# COMPACT_ATOMS: atom_id res chain seq x y z
N MET A 1 -2.25 -38.39 -63.54
CA MET A 1 -1.12 -37.90 -62.68
C MET A 1 -1.35 -36.50 -62.13
N LEU A 2 -2.61 -36.08 -61.90
CA LEU A 2 -3.02 -34.75 -61.45
C LEU A 2 -3.81 -34.75 -60.12
N LEU A 3 -4.13 -35.87 -59.54
CA LEU A 3 -4.89 -35.99 -58.26
C LEU A 3 -4.03 -36.10 -57.01
N ALA A 4 -2.77 -36.47 -57.12
CA ALA A 4 -1.87 -36.65 -55.96
C ALA A 4 -1.26 -35.34 -55.42
N THR A 5 -1.21 -34.28 -56.23
CA THR A 5 -0.65 -32.98 -55.85
C THR A 5 -1.61 -32.09 -55.07
N SER A 6 -2.94 -32.34 -55.18
CA SER A 6 -3.96 -31.56 -54.45
C SER A 6 -4.06 -31.92 -52.97
N VAL A 7 -4.00 -33.20 -52.63
CA VAL A 7 -4.15 -33.71 -51.26
C VAL A 7 -2.94 -33.29 -50.38
N ALA A 8 -1.72 -33.33 -50.93
CA ALA A 8 -0.55 -32.94 -50.17
C ALA A 8 -0.51 -31.43 -49.83
N LYS A 9 -1.14 -30.58 -50.67
CA LYS A 9 -1.20 -29.14 -50.47
C LYS A 9 -2.23 -28.76 -49.40
N GLU A 10 -3.32 -29.49 -49.33
CA GLU A 10 -4.35 -29.32 -48.28
C GLU A 10 -3.84 -29.75 -46.90
N GLU A 11 -3.13 -30.89 -46.80
CA GLU A 11 -2.57 -31.32 -45.51
C GLU A 11 -1.47 -30.37 -45.02
N PHE A 12 -0.68 -29.80 -45.91
CA PHE A 12 0.38 -28.85 -45.53
C PHE A 12 -0.20 -27.49 -45.04
N LEU A 13 -1.31 -27.07 -45.64
CA LEU A 13 -2.02 -25.86 -45.24
C LEU A 13 -2.71 -26.02 -43.91
N MET A 14 -3.36 -27.17 -43.66
CA MET A 14 -4.01 -27.51 -42.39
C MET A 14 -3.01 -27.60 -41.22
N LYS A 15 -1.82 -28.19 -41.44
CA LYS A 15 -0.76 -28.24 -40.42
C LYS A 15 -0.23 -26.87 -40.07
N LYS A 16 -0.14 -25.93 -41.01
CA LYS A 16 0.28 -24.54 -40.75
C LYS A 16 -0.81 -23.75 -40.01
N VAL A 17 -2.08 -23.99 -40.28
CA VAL A 17 -3.19 -23.34 -39.57
C VAL A 17 -3.30 -23.85 -38.12
N LEU A 18 -3.12 -25.16 -37.90
CA LEU A 18 -3.08 -25.74 -36.53
C LEU A 18 -1.88 -25.28 -35.71
N LEU A 19 -0.72 -25.05 -36.34
CA LEU A 19 0.47 -24.54 -35.66
C LEU A 19 0.34 -23.04 -35.34
N GLY A 20 -0.43 -22.29 -36.13
CA GLY A 20 -0.71 -20.85 -35.88
C GLY A 20 -1.70 -20.59 -34.76
N LEU A 21 -2.61 -21.53 -34.43
CA LEU A 21 -3.60 -21.39 -33.36
C LEU A 21 -3.04 -21.76 -31.98
N ALA A 22 -1.92 -22.48 -31.91
CA ALA A 22 -1.34 -22.96 -30.65
C ALA A 22 -0.45 -21.94 -29.92
N VAL A 23 -0.20 -20.74 -30.47
CA VAL A 23 0.78 -19.77 -29.93
C VAL A 23 0.11 -18.54 -29.28
N SER A 24 -1.21 -18.46 -29.21
CA SER A 24 -1.89 -17.27 -28.67
C SER A 24 -2.54 -17.49 -27.29
N VAL A 25 -2.06 -18.43 -26.49
CA VAL A 25 -2.31 -18.37 -25.05
C VAL A 25 -1.23 -17.47 -24.44
N LEU A 26 -1.38 -16.17 -24.63
CA LEU A 26 -0.73 -15.16 -23.79
C LEU A 26 -1.19 -15.45 -22.36
N LEU A 27 -0.31 -16.05 -21.55
CA LEU A 27 -0.45 -16.06 -20.10
C LEU A 27 -0.42 -14.59 -19.64
N SER A 28 -1.57 -13.94 -19.66
CA SER A 28 -1.77 -12.72 -18.89
C SER A 28 -1.66 -13.12 -17.42
N LEU A 29 -0.47 -12.99 -16.84
CA LEU A 29 -0.32 -13.04 -15.39
C LEU A 29 -1.27 -11.99 -14.81
N PRO A 30 -2.13 -12.34 -13.86
CA PRO A 30 -2.97 -11.34 -13.22
C PRO A 30 -2.04 -10.29 -12.59
N VAL A 31 -2.12 -9.07 -13.05
CA VAL A 31 -1.55 -7.93 -12.33
C VAL A 31 -2.36 -7.87 -11.04
N LEU A 32 -1.77 -8.26 -9.92
CA LEU A 32 -2.40 -8.11 -8.62
C LEU A 32 -2.58 -6.60 -8.39
N ALA A 33 -3.82 -6.14 -8.46
CA ALA A 33 -4.18 -4.79 -8.04
C ALA A 33 -4.26 -4.75 -6.51
N ALA A 34 -4.08 -3.57 -5.91
CA ALA A 34 -4.30 -3.35 -4.48
C ALA A 34 -5.64 -3.93 -4.02
N LEU A 35 -5.69 -4.39 -2.78
CA LEU A 35 -6.92 -4.94 -2.19
C LEU A 35 -8.05 -3.89 -2.23
N LYS A 36 -9.28 -4.36 -2.42
CA LYS A 36 -10.46 -3.51 -2.67
C LYS A 36 -11.44 -3.55 -1.50
N VAL A 37 -12.38 -2.63 -1.55
CA VAL A 37 -13.54 -2.60 -0.63
C VAL A 37 -14.25 -3.96 -0.61
N GLY A 38 -14.47 -4.49 0.60
CA GLY A 38 -15.07 -5.80 0.85
C GLY A 38 -14.06 -6.94 1.00
N ASP A 39 -12.83 -6.79 0.53
CA ASP A 39 -11.78 -7.80 0.75
C ASP A 39 -11.43 -7.89 2.24
N LYS A 40 -10.96 -9.07 2.65
CA LYS A 40 -10.42 -9.25 3.99
C LYS A 40 -9.00 -8.67 4.03
N ALA A 41 -8.77 -7.72 4.94
CA ALA A 41 -7.44 -7.19 5.20
C ALA A 41 -6.54 -8.30 5.79
N PRO A 42 -5.35 -8.54 5.24
CA PRO A 42 -4.36 -9.41 5.84
C PRO A 42 -3.97 -8.88 7.22
N ASP A 43 -3.93 -9.76 8.21
CA ASP A 43 -3.41 -9.40 9.53
C ASP A 43 -1.89 -9.27 9.49
N PHE A 44 -1.36 -8.36 10.30
CA PHE A 44 0.08 -8.21 10.44
C PHE A 44 0.47 -7.74 11.84
N SER A 45 1.71 -8.07 12.20
CA SER A 45 2.41 -7.48 13.33
C SER A 45 3.74 -6.93 12.84
N ALA A 46 4.13 -5.74 13.31
CA ALA A 46 5.34 -5.07 12.89
C ALA A 46 6.00 -4.31 14.03
N ARG A 47 7.32 -4.16 13.95
CA ARG A 47 8.02 -3.19 14.81
C ARG A 47 7.57 -1.79 14.40
N ALA A 48 7.09 -1.03 15.37
CA ALA A 48 6.59 0.33 15.17
C ALA A 48 7.22 1.28 16.18
N SER A 49 7.14 2.56 15.87
CA SER A 49 7.60 3.62 16.75
C SER A 49 6.50 4.65 16.99
N LEU A 50 6.31 5.05 18.23
CA LEU A 50 5.43 6.14 18.65
C LEU A 50 6.24 7.09 19.54
N ALA A 51 6.32 8.35 19.17
CA ALA A 51 7.10 9.36 19.91
C ALA A 51 8.55 8.89 20.19
N GLY A 52 9.19 8.25 19.23
CA GLY A 52 10.56 7.74 19.32
C GLY A 52 10.72 6.44 20.12
N LYS A 53 9.63 5.85 20.62
CA LYS A 53 9.65 4.63 21.41
C LYS A 53 9.15 3.45 20.61
N GLU A 54 9.97 2.39 20.53
CA GLU A 54 9.64 1.17 19.82
C GLU A 54 8.66 0.29 20.59
N PHE A 55 7.79 -0.35 19.84
CA PHE A 55 6.87 -1.39 20.32
C PHE A 55 6.47 -2.31 19.18
N ASN A 56 5.79 -3.43 19.49
CA ASN A 56 5.21 -4.29 18.48
C ASN A 56 3.74 -3.88 18.25
N PHE A 57 3.44 -3.40 17.06
CA PHE A 57 2.07 -3.14 16.62
C PHE A 57 1.42 -4.44 16.15
N SER A 58 0.13 -4.63 16.43
CA SER A 58 -0.69 -5.72 15.90
C SER A 58 -1.99 -5.13 15.37
N LEU A 59 -2.28 -5.37 14.08
CA LEU A 59 -3.51 -4.94 13.43
C LEU A 59 -4.73 -5.55 14.11
N GLU A 60 -4.70 -6.87 14.38
CA GLU A 60 -5.78 -7.57 15.09
C GLU A 60 -6.12 -6.91 16.44
N SER A 61 -5.08 -6.58 17.22
CA SER A 61 -5.26 -5.93 18.52
C SER A 61 -5.82 -4.50 18.40
N ALA A 62 -5.46 -3.78 17.35
CA ALA A 62 -5.98 -2.44 17.08
C ALA A 62 -7.45 -2.50 16.64
N LEU A 63 -7.82 -3.45 15.77
CA LEU A 63 -9.20 -3.62 15.28
C LEU A 63 -10.20 -4.01 16.39
N LYS A 64 -9.76 -4.64 17.48
CA LYS A 64 -10.59 -4.89 18.66
C LYS A 64 -11.09 -3.59 19.33
N LYS A 65 -10.32 -2.50 19.18
CA LYS A 65 -10.68 -1.19 19.77
C LYS A 65 -11.58 -0.36 18.84
N GLY A 66 -11.35 -0.39 17.53
CA GLY A 66 -12.08 0.41 16.55
C GLY A 66 -11.58 0.16 15.13
N PRO A 67 -12.08 0.93 14.14
CA PRO A 67 -11.54 0.89 12.79
C PRO A 67 -10.07 1.34 12.79
N VAL A 68 -9.29 0.81 11.83
CA VAL A 68 -7.89 1.16 11.66
C VAL A 68 -7.64 1.77 10.29
N VAL A 69 -6.97 2.91 10.27
CA VAL A 69 -6.44 3.53 9.06
C VAL A 69 -4.99 3.08 8.91
N VAL A 70 -4.73 2.23 7.93
CA VAL A 70 -3.38 1.79 7.55
C VAL A 70 -2.98 2.57 6.32
N TYR A 71 -2.00 3.48 6.42
CA TYR A 71 -1.49 4.19 5.27
C TYR A 71 -0.07 3.72 4.92
N PHE A 72 0.09 3.24 3.69
CA PHE A 72 1.39 2.89 3.13
C PHE A 72 1.96 4.11 2.41
N TYR A 73 3.24 4.40 2.64
CA TYR A 73 3.89 5.55 2.05
C TYR A 73 5.33 5.23 1.59
N PRO A 74 5.85 5.92 0.57
CA PRO A 74 7.16 5.62 -0.03
C PRO A 74 8.33 5.65 0.95
N SER A 75 8.55 6.74 1.66
CA SER A 75 9.65 6.89 2.64
C SER A 75 9.45 8.11 3.52
N ALA A 76 9.81 8.00 4.79
CA ALA A 76 9.89 9.11 5.73
C ALA A 76 10.87 10.20 5.23
N TYR A 77 10.60 11.44 5.59
CA TYR A 77 11.39 12.62 5.18
C TYR A 77 11.43 12.86 3.67
N THR A 78 10.29 12.59 3.00
CA THR A 78 10.08 12.99 1.61
C THR A 78 8.83 13.87 1.52
N LYS A 79 8.85 14.91 0.67
CA LYS A 79 7.84 16.01 0.67
C LYS A 79 6.39 15.54 0.78
N GLY A 80 5.99 14.54 -0.01
CA GLY A 80 4.62 14.04 0.01
C GLY A 80 4.29 13.22 1.27
N CYS A 81 5.25 12.47 1.79
CA CYS A 81 5.07 11.68 3.01
C CYS A 81 5.06 12.57 4.25
N ASP A 82 5.88 13.61 4.26
CA ASP A 82 5.93 14.62 5.31
C ASP A 82 4.61 15.37 5.41
N LEU A 83 4.05 15.79 4.27
CA LEU A 83 2.73 16.42 4.20
C LEU A 83 1.62 15.50 4.74
N GLU A 84 1.61 14.23 4.34
CA GLU A 84 0.63 13.26 4.80
C GLU A 84 0.71 13.02 6.31
N ALA A 85 1.94 12.80 6.82
CA ALA A 85 2.19 12.59 8.25
C ALA A 85 1.81 13.83 9.08
N HIS A 86 2.19 15.03 8.62
CA HIS A 86 1.79 16.28 9.24
C HIS A 86 0.25 16.41 9.30
N THR A 87 -0.42 16.15 8.19
CA THR A 87 -1.89 16.24 8.11
C THR A 87 -2.55 15.26 9.07
N PHE A 88 -2.07 13.99 9.14
CA PHE A 88 -2.54 13.03 10.14
C PHE A 88 -2.32 13.55 11.57
N SER A 89 -1.19 14.18 11.86
CA SER A 89 -0.90 14.70 13.19
C SER A 89 -1.81 15.86 13.59
N VAL A 90 -2.17 16.73 12.64
CA VAL A 90 -3.11 17.84 12.85
C VAL A 90 -4.53 17.33 13.09
N GLU A 91 -4.95 16.34 12.31
CA GLU A 91 -6.31 15.78 12.36
C GLU A 91 -6.48 14.67 13.42
N LYS A 92 -5.42 14.30 14.15
CA LYS A 92 -5.38 13.14 15.05
C LYS A 92 -6.55 13.10 16.03
N ASP A 93 -6.88 14.22 16.65
CA ASP A 93 -7.94 14.29 17.64
C ASP A 93 -9.32 13.96 17.05
N LYS A 94 -9.54 14.26 15.76
CA LYS A 94 -10.79 13.90 15.08
C LYS A 94 -10.85 12.39 14.76
N PHE A 95 -9.70 11.76 14.44
CA PHE A 95 -9.64 10.30 14.31
C PHE A 95 -9.91 9.61 15.64
N ASP A 96 -9.35 10.14 16.74
CA ASP A 96 -9.59 9.62 18.08
C ASP A 96 -11.06 9.76 18.48
N ALA A 97 -11.68 10.90 18.20
CA ALA A 97 -13.11 11.12 18.45
C ALA A 97 -14.00 10.16 17.65
N ALA A 98 -13.55 9.72 16.47
CA ALA A 98 -14.20 8.69 15.66
C ALA A 98 -13.85 7.25 16.10
N GLY A 99 -13.04 7.08 17.16
CA GLY A 99 -12.58 5.77 17.65
C GLY A 99 -11.61 5.04 16.73
N ALA A 100 -10.97 5.75 15.79
CA ALA A 100 -10.09 5.16 14.79
C ALA A 100 -8.61 5.19 15.21
N THR A 101 -7.90 4.11 14.98
CA THR A 101 -6.43 4.03 15.12
C THR A 101 -5.78 4.35 13.77
N ILE A 102 -4.68 5.12 13.79
CA ILE A 102 -3.84 5.40 12.61
C ILE A 102 -2.53 4.63 12.76
N ILE A 103 -2.05 4.04 11.66
CA ILE A 103 -0.70 3.45 11.55
C ILE A 103 -0.13 3.72 10.16
N GLY A 104 1.05 4.31 10.08
CA GLY A 104 1.81 4.42 8.85
C GLY A 104 2.71 3.20 8.64
N VAL A 105 2.92 2.78 7.41
CA VAL A 105 3.76 1.64 7.06
C VAL A 105 4.67 2.00 5.88
N SER A 106 5.97 1.81 6.03
CA SER A 106 6.95 2.05 4.97
C SER A 106 8.11 1.05 5.03
N GLY A 107 8.93 1.02 3.98
CA GLY A 107 10.17 0.23 3.96
C GLY A 107 11.29 0.78 4.85
N ASP A 108 11.09 1.94 5.47
CA ASP A 108 12.10 2.57 6.33
C ASP A 108 12.50 1.67 7.52
N SER A 109 13.76 1.75 7.91
CA SER A 109 14.26 1.07 9.11
C SER A 109 13.60 1.63 10.37
N ILE A 110 13.46 0.78 11.40
CA ILE A 110 12.87 1.22 12.68
C ILE A 110 13.66 2.38 13.31
N ALA A 111 14.98 2.41 13.14
CA ALA A 111 15.82 3.49 13.62
C ALA A 111 15.45 4.83 12.99
N ARG A 112 15.18 4.85 11.67
CA ARG A 112 14.72 6.04 10.95
C ARG A 112 13.31 6.44 11.41
N LEU A 113 12.42 5.49 11.60
CA LEU A 113 11.06 5.73 12.08
C LEU A 113 11.01 6.21 13.54
N ASN A 114 11.97 5.87 14.40
CA ASN A 114 12.08 6.42 15.74
C ASN A 114 12.24 7.95 15.70
N VAL A 115 13.08 8.44 14.80
CA VAL A 115 13.26 9.89 14.63
C VAL A 115 12.00 10.52 14.02
N PHE A 116 11.46 9.92 12.96
CA PHE A 116 10.29 10.46 12.25
C PHE A 116 9.03 10.50 13.12
N SER A 117 8.79 9.48 13.94
CA SER A 117 7.62 9.42 14.82
C SER A 117 7.63 10.49 15.92
N ALA A 118 8.82 10.89 16.35
CA ALA A 118 9.00 11.91 17.39
C ALA A 118 9.08 13.34 16.82
N ASP A 119 9.31 13.48 15.51
CA ASP A 119 9.53 14.77 14.87
C ASP A 119 8.27 15.65 14.96
N PRO A 120 8.37 16.85 15.60
CA PRO A 120 7.22 17.72 15.83
C PRO A 120 6.60 18.28 14.54
N GLU A 121 7.35 18.31 13.43
CA GLU A 121 6.86 18.83 12.16
C GLU A 121 6.05 17.78 11.38
N TYR A 122 6.18 16.49 11.72
CA TYR A 122 5.54 15.41 10.97
C TYR A 122 4.56 14.58 11.83
N CYS A 123 5.00 13.47 12.42
CA CYS A 123 4.12 12.65 13.25
C CYS A 123 3.83 13.29 14.62
N ALA A 124 4.67 14.19 15.09
CA ALA A 124 4.53 14.92 16.35
C ALA A 124 4.31 14.03 17.59
N GLY A 125 4.77 12.78 17.57
CA GLY A 125 4.55 11.81 18.62
C GLY A 125 3.09 11.36 18.79
N LYS A 126 2.20 11.66 17.85
CA LYS A 126 0.75 11.48 18.02
C LYS A 126 0.21 10.15 17.52
N PHE A 127 0.86 9.51 16.56
CA PHE A 127 0.46 8.22 16.01
C PHE A 127 1.68 7.38 15.62
N PRO A 128 1.56 6.05 15.60
CA PRO A 128 2.68 5.18 15.29
C PRO A 128 2.96 5.08 13.79
N VAL A 129 4.23 4.79 13.49
CA VAL A 129 4.72 4.36 12.18
C VAL A 129 5.47 3.04 12.31
N ALA A 130 5.26 2.12 11.37
CA ALA A 130 5.77 0.75 11.39
C ALA A 130 6.74 0.49 10.24
N SER A 131 7.75 -0.33 10.52
CA SER A 131 8.77 -0.76 9.57
C SER A 131 8.34 -2.04 8.86
N ASP A 132 8.25 -1.99 7.54
CA ASP A 132 8.09 -3.13 6.63
C ASP A 132 9.36 -3.29 5.78
N ALA A 133 10.52 -3.42 6.43
CA ALA A 133 11.83 -3.40 5.79
C ALA A 133 12.03 -4.50 4.72
N ASN A 134 11.27 -5.59 4.79
CA ASN A 134 11.28 -6.65 3.79
C ASN A 134 10.10 -6.58 2.80
N LEU A 135 9.26 -5.55 2.89
CA LEU A 135 8.11 -5.28 2.02
C LEU A 135 7.03 -6.37 2.04
N ALA A 136 7.05 -7.24 3.05
CA ALA A 136 6.14 -8.39 3.13
C ALA A 136 4.70 -7.96 3.47
N ILE A 137 4.53 -6.90 4.28
CA ILE A 137 3.21 -6.37 4.60
C ILE A 137 2.62 -5.72 3.35
N ALA A 138 3.37 -4.84 2.67
CA ALA A 138 2.94 -4.22 1.41
C ALA A 138 2.55 -5.27 0.36
N ALA A 139 3.35 -6.32 0.20
CA ALA A 139 3.07 -7.42 -0.71
C ALA A 139 1.78 -8.16 -0.35
N SER A 140 1.47 -8.37 0.94
CA SER A 140 0.22 -9.02 1.37
C SER A 140 -1.03 -8.18 1.06
N TYR A 141 -0.89 -6.86 0.93
CA TYR A 141 -1.93 -5.92 0.50
C TYR A 141 -1.95 -5.70 -1.02
N ASN A 142 -1.17 -6.50 -1.77
CA ASN A 142 -1.01 -6.42 -3.22
C ASN A 142 -0.51 -5.05 -3.70
N LEU A 143 0.28 -4.34 -2.88
CA LEU A 143 0.87 -3.07 -3.26
C LEU A 143 2.12 -3.27 -4.12
N THR A 144 2.29 -2.43 -5.11
CA THR A 144 3.49 -2.40 -5.93
C THR A 144 4.60 -1.61 -5.22
N THR A 145 5.84 -1.96 -5.55
CA THR A 145 7.02 -1.23 -5.08
C THR A 145 7.81 -0.69 -6.26
N THR A 146 8.52 0.40 -6.05
CA THR A 146 9.41 1.00 -7.05
C THR A 146 10.82 1.04 -6.48
N ALA A 147 11.77 0.51 -7.25
CA ALA A 147 13.18 0.51 -6.83
C ALA A 147 13.70 1.93 -6.58
N VAL A 148 14.37 2.12 -5.45
CA VAL A 148 15.08 3.36 -5.16
C VAL A 148 16.24 3.54 -6.15
N LYS A 149 16.41 4.77 -6.65
CA LYS A 149 17.49 5.08 -7.58
C LYS A 149 18.80 5.30 -6.82
N PRO A 150 19.97 4.89 -7.37
CA PRO A 150 21.25 5.18 -6.77
C PRO A 150 21.42 6.69 -6.49
N GLY A 151 21.85 7.03 -5.28
CA GLY A 151 22.04 8.42 -4.86
C GLY A 151 20.76 9.16 -4.45
N GLN A 152 19.61 8.50 -4.42
CA GLN A 152 18.38 9.12 -3.93
C GLN A 152 18.45 9.34 -2.42
N ALA A 153 18.14 10.56 -2.00
CA ALA A 153 18.19 10.98 -0.61
C ALA A 153 16.89 11.68 -0.20
N ASP A 154 16.65 11.74 1.11
CA ASP A 154 15.53 12.47 1.71
C ASP A 154 15.79 13.99 1.75
N VAL A 155 14.82 14.76 2.28
CA VAL A 155 14.93 16.22 2.37
C VAL A 155 16.08 16.69 3.27
N ARG A 156 16.63 15.82 4.11
CA ARG A 156 17.79 16.08 4.99
C ARG A 156 19.13 15.71 4.33
N GLY A 157 19.10 15.15 3.11
CA GLY A 157 20.29 14.64 2.41
C GLY A 157 20.73 13.25 2.87
N ILE A 158 19.92 12.53 3.66
CA ILE A 158 20.21 11.16 4.10
C ILE A 158 19.75 10.18 3.02
N ALA A 159 20.64 9.26 2.62
CA ALA A 159 20.34 8.25 1.61
C ALA A 159 19.11 7.41 1.99
N ILE A 160 18.28 7.09 0.98
CA ILE A 160 17.17 6.15 1.12
C ILE A 160 17.68 4.80 0.59
N ASP A 161 17.62 3.78 1.42
CA ASP A 161 18.23 2.45 1.21
C ASP A 161 17.21 1.31 1.03
N HIS A 162 15.95 1.65 0.78
CA HIS A 162 14.86 0.71 0.57
C HIS A 162 13.98 1.12 -0.60
N ASP A 163 13.25 0.17 -1.19
CA ASP A 163 12.29 0.42 -2.25
C ASP A 163 11.05 1.17 -1.74
N PHE A 164 10.45 1.96 -2.62
CA PHE A 164 9.27 2.76 -2.31
C PHE A 164 8.00 1.95 -2.45
N ILE A 165 7.21 1.88 -1.39
CA ILE A 165 5.86 1.34 -1.41
C ILE A 165 4.94 2.36 -2.10
N GLU A 166 4.05 1.88 -2.96
CA GLU A 166 2.98 2.66 -3.56
C GLU A 166 2.10 3.30 -2.47
N ARG A 167 1.88 4.63 -2.58
CA ARG A 167 1.03 5.35 -1.60
C ARG A 167 -0.41 4.89 -1.71
N THR A 168 -0.86 4.19 -0.68
CA THR A 168 -2.22 3.66 -0.58
C THR A 168 -2.68 3.68 0.87
N THR A 169 -3.88 4.18 1.11
CA THR A 169 -4.50 4.20 2.44
C THR A 169 -5.70 3.26 2.47
N PHE A 170 -5.70 2.36 3.42
CA PHE A 170 -6.82 1.46 3.70
C PHE A 170 -7.54 1.90 4.98
N VAL A 171 -8.85 1.97 4.93
CA VAL A 171 -9.70 2.03 6.12
C VAL A 171 -10.25 0.63 6.36
N ILE A 172 -9.95 0.05 7.52
CA ILE A 172 -10.27 -1.35 7.85
C ILE A 172 -11.26 -1.35 9.02
N GLY A 173 -12.36 -2.06 8.85
CA GLY A 173 -13.38 -2.23 9.88
C GLY A 173 -13.01 -3.28 10.93
N LYS A 174 -13.70 -3.26 12.07
CA LYS A 174 -13.53 -4.23 13.17
C LYS A 174 -13.76 -5.68 12.76
N ASP A 175 -14.44 -5.91 11.65
CA ASP A 175 -14.66 -7.22 11.03
C ASP A 175 -13.54 -7.65 10.09
N HIS A 176 -12.41 -6.94 10.09
CA HIS A 176 -11.25 -7.12 9.21
C HIS A 176 -11.54 -6.88 7.72
N LYS A 177 -12.67 -6.26 7.37
CA LYS A 177 -12.94 -5.92 5.97
C LYS A 177 -12.43 -4.53 5.63
N ILE A 178 -11.90 -4.41 4.42
CA ILE A 178 -11.52 -3.13 3.83
C ILE A 178 -12.81 -2.36 3.52
N ILE A 179 -12.95 -1.18 4.12
CA ILE A 179 -14.07 -0.26 3.93
C ILE A 179 -13.76 0.75 2.84
N ALA A 180 -12.48 1.13 2.72
CA ALA A 180 -12.01 2.00 1.66
C ALA A 180 -10.56 1.67 1.29
N THR A 181 -10.26 1.82 0.01
CA THR A 181 -8.92 1.82 -0.56
C THR A 181 -8.76 3.14 -1.30
N LEU A 182 -7.77 3.93 -0.91
CA LEU A 182 -7.45 5.25 -1.49
C LEU A 182 -6.04 5.16 -2.07
N SER A 183 -5.88 5.36 -3.37
CA SER A 183 -4.60 5.22 -4.07
C SER A 183 -4.20 6.53 -4.75
N SER A 184 -3.00 7.05 -4.47
CA SER A 184 -2.50 8.23 -5.19
C SER A 184 -2.39 7.97 -6.69
N LYS A 185 -2.06 6.74 -7.09
CA LYS A 185 -1.88 6.34 -8.48
C LYS A 185 -3.20 6.19 -9.22
N ASP A 186 -4.15 5.45 -8.64
CA ASP A 186 -5.39 5.06 -9.31
C ASP A 186 -6.47 6.15 -9.18
N ASP A 187 -6.54 6.81 -8.01
CA ASP A 187 -7.55 7.84 -7.71
C ASP A 187 -7.04 9.26 -8.00
N HIS A 188 -5.75 9.43 -8.35
CA HIS A 188 -5.11 10.72 -8.63
C HIS A 188 -5.24 11.74 -7.49
N ILE A 189 -5.19 11.27 -6.23
CA ILE A 189 -5.34 12.12 -5.05
C ILE A 189 -3.99 12.50 -4.44
N ALA A 190 -3.93 13.70 -3.87
CA ALA A 190 -2.76 14.21 -3.18
C ALA A 190 -2.59 13.57 -1.79
N PRO A 191 -1.37 13.62 -1.19
CA PRO A 191 -1.11 12.99 0.11
C PRO A 191 -2.03 13.45 1.25
N ASP A 192 -2.36 14.73 1.32
CA ASP A 192 -3.28 15.30 2.30
C ASP A 192 -4.74 14.89 2.05
N GLU A 193 -5.13 14.68 0.79
CA GLU A 193 -6.47 14.18 0.46
C GLU A 193 -6.72 12.75 0.97
N HIS A 194 -5.67 11.90 1.06
CA HIS A 194 -5.78 10.59 1.70
C HIS A 194 -6.30 10.73 3.13
N VAL A 195 -5.74 11.68 3.88
CA VAL A 195 -6.10 11.93 5.27
C VAL A 195 -7.54 12.41 5.39
N GLN A 196 -7.92 13.42 4.59
CA GLN A 196 -9.27 13.99 4.63
C GLN A 196 -10.35 12.97 4.26
N LYS A 197 -10.10 12.18 3.21
CA LYS A 197 -11.02 11.11 2.78
C LYS A 197 -11.12 9.99 3.83
N ALA A 198 -10.00 9.54 4.39
CA ALA A 198 -10.00 8.54 5.45
C ALA A 198 -10.75 9.04 6.71
N LEU A 199 -10.54 10.31 7.10
CA LEU A 199 -11.25 10.94 8.22
C LEU A 199 -12.76 10.95 8.00
N ALA A 200 -13.22 11.41 6.84
CA ALA A 200 -14.65 11.44 6.50
C ALA A 200 -15.28 10.04 6.61
N ILE A 201 -14.56 9.01 6.17
CA ILE A 201 -15.05 7.62 6.23
C ILE A 201 -15.17 7.13 7.68
N VAL A 202 -14.15 7.33 8.52
CA VAL A 202 -14.22 6.86 9.92
C VAL A 202 -15.27 7.64 10.74
N GLN A 203 -15.49 8.93 10.44
CA GLN A 203 -16.57 9.71 11.04
C GLN A 203 -17.97 9.18 10.66
N GLN A 204 -18.17 8.78 9.40
CA GLN A 204 -19.40 8.13 8.96
C GLN A 204 -19.64 6.77 9.63
N LEU A 205 -18.56 6.03 9.94
CA LEU A 205 -18.68 4.77 10.69
C LEU A 205 -19.08 4.99 12.13
N ALA A 206 -18.55 6.04 12.78
CA ALA A 206 -18.83 6.38 14.16
C ALA A 206 -20.26 6.91 14.37
N SER A 207 -20.93 7.40 13.31
CA SER A 207 -22.29 7.95 13.36
C SER A 207 -23.40 6.90 13.18
N LYS A 208 -23.04 5.65 12.91
CA LYS A 208 -23.98 4.51 12.73
C LYS A 208 -24.11 3.68 13.99
#